data_c436841da9f7b4ad647946b1c9a16b0c
#
_entry.id   c436841da9f7b4ad647946b1c9a16b0c
#
_cell.length_a   1.000
_cell.length_b   1.000
_cell.length_c   1.000
_cell.angle_alpha   90.00
_cell.angle_beta   90.00
_cell.angle_gamma   90.00
#
_symmetry.space_group_name_H-M   'P 1'
#
loop_
_entity.id
_entity.type
_entity.pdbx_description
1 polymer ?
#
loop_
_entity_poly.entity_id
_entity_poly.type
_entity_poly.pdbx_seq_one_letter_code
_entity_poly.pdbx_strand_id
1 'polypeptide(L)'
;VRVYVSCWKCSFDKLPRVQHVLPLQEDAIFQIECPTHGTNVVDLQNLKFELLFESGALAIADDRTREGVLDIGASLERFLEFYLDVIRCARQVPDDVFARFWKPMKNLSERQQGAFAAAYLIETGQPPAYPTRWTEFRNRVVHQGYIPSIDQAVDRGEEVRQFMYRLIDELKATHKPGIHMASSHHYFKRLPSGPPQPAGALVSALQTLTLVQVWGAVSLRKGLREYVAELRKYFNTNCSQCGRPHSPRYT
;
A
#
# COMPACT_ATOMS: atom_id res chain seq x y z
N VAL A 1 9.79 -3.60 -6.37
CA VAL A 1 8.58 -3.68 -5.51
C VAL A 1 8.23 -5.15 -5.29
N ARG A 2 8.04 -5.57 -4.03
CA ARG A 2 7.69 -6.95 -3.66
C ARG A 2 6.56 -6.95 -2.65
N VAL A 3 5.84 -8.07 -2.59
CA VAL A 3 4.74 -8.30 -1.65
C VAL A 3 4.83 -9.69 -1.03
N TYR A 4 4.33 -9.82 0.19
CA TYR A 4 4.11 -11.10 0.83
C TYR A 4 2.75 -11.66 0.45
N VAL A 5 2.74 -12.91 0.00
CA VAL A 5 1.53 -13.64 -0.36
C VAL A 5 1.55 -15.00 0.31
N SER A 6 0.44 -15.45 0.84
CA SER A 6 0.31 -16.77 1.46
C SER A 6 -0.93 -17.49 0.95
N CYS A 7 -0.90 -18.82 1.05
CA CYS A 7 -2.06 -19.62 0.71
C CYS A 7 -3.23 -19.34 1.66
N TRP A 8 -4.33 -18.85 1.12
CA TRP A 8 -5.54 -18.52 1.88
C TRP A 8 -6.22 -19.76 2.46
N LYS A 9 -6.14 -20.92 1.78
CA LYS A 9 -6.68 -22.21 2.27
C LYS A 9 -6.01 -22.62 3.57
N CYS A 10 -4.68 -22.42 3.70
CA CYS A 10 -3.99 -22.66 4.97
C CYS A 10 -4.56 -21.82 6.11
N SER A 11 -4.96 -20.57 5.83
CA SER A 11 -5.59 -19.72 6.83
C SER A 11 -6.95 -20.24 7.26
N PHE A 12 -7.74 -20.69 6.31
CA PHE A 12 -9.06 -21.26 6.55
C PHE A 12 -8.98 -22.57 7.35
N ASP A 13 -8.05 -23.43 7.00
CA ASP A 13 -7.83 -24.72 7.64
C ASP A 13 -6.98 -24.64 8.92
N LYS A 14 -6.62 -23.43 9.37
CA LYS A 14 -5.77 -23.17 10.55
C LYS A 14 -4.40 -23.86 10.50
N LEU A 15 -3.87 -24.07 9.31
CA LEU A 15 -2.55 -24.65 9.07
C LEU A 15 -1.45 -23.57 9.05
N PRO A 16 -0.18 -23.94 9.30
CA PRO A 16 0.95 -23.04 9.15
C PRO A 16 0.99 -22.46 7.72
N ARG A 17 1.14 -21.12 7.63
CA ARG A 17 1.17 -20.44 6.35
C ARG A 17 2.58 -20.42 5.78
N VAL A 18 2.75 -20.93 4.58
CA VAL A 18 3.96 -20.69 3.80
C VAL A 18 3.84 -19.32 3.15
N GLN A 19 4.77 -18.44 3.47
CA GLN A 19 4.83 -17.10 2.87
C GLN A 19 5.69 -17.14 1.61
N HIS A 20 5.19 -16.51 0.56
CA HIS A 20 5.91 -16.26 -0.69
C HIS A 20 6.19 -14.78 -0.82
N VAL A 21 7.44 -14.41 -1.14
CA VAL A 21 7.81 -13.04 -1.49
C VAL A 21 7.87 -12.94 -3.00
N LEU A 22 6.94 -12.22 -3.59
CA LEU A 22 6.76 -12.14 -5.04
C LEU A 22 6.93 -10.71 -5.54
N PRO A 23 7.42 -10.52 -6.79
CA PRO A 23 7.39 -9.22 -7.42
C PRO A 23 5.94 -8.72 -7.52
N LEU A 24 5.70 -7.47 -7.11
CA LEU A 24 4.38 -6.86 -7.28
C LEU A 24 4.07 -6.71 -8.76
N GLN A 25 2.91 -7.21 -9.16
CA GLN A 25 2.35 -7.08 -10.50
C GLN A 25 1.26 -5.99 -10.50
N GLU A 26 0.99 -5.39 -11.65
CA GLU A 26 0.01 -4.30 -11.77
C GLU A 26 -1.42 -4.76 -11.43
N ASP A 27 -1.77 -6.00 -11.79
CA ASP A 27 -3.05 -6.62 -11.47
C ASP A 27 -3.13 -7.16 -10.03
N ALA A 28 -1.98 -7.31 -9.35
CA ALA A 28 -1.83 -7.87 -8.02
C ALA A 28 -2.47 -9.27 -7.85
N ILE A 29 -2.48 -10.06 -8.94
CA ILE A 29 -2.95 -11.45 -8.97
C ILE A 29 -1.73 -12.37 -9.03
N PHE A 30 -1.66 -13.37 -8.15
CA PHE A 30 -0.51 -14.24 -8.00
C PHE A 30 -0.92 -15.70 -8.05
N GLN A 31 -0.19 -16.49 -8.82
CA GLN A 31 -0.23 -17.93 -8.70
C GLN A 31 0.88 -18.39 -7.76
N ILE A 32 0.52 -19.15 -6.73
CA ILE A 32 1.44 -19.66 -5.72
C ILE A 32 1.31 -21.17 -5.58
N GLU A 33 2.39 -21.84 -5.22
CA GLU A 33 2.42 -23.27 -4.93
C GLU A 33 2.42 -23.50 -3.42
N CYS A 34 1.35 -24.08 -2.90
CA CYS A 34 1.24 -24.46 -1.50
C CYS A 34 1.56 -25.94 -1.33
N PRO A 35 2.45 -26.34 -0.42
CA PRO A 35 2.77 -27.74 -0.18
C PRO A 35 1.56 -28.60 0.17
N THR A 36 0.55 -28.03 0.85
CA THR A 36 -0.65 -28.74 1.30
C THR A 36 -1.79 -28.69 0.29
N HIS A 37 -1.95 -27.56 -0.43
CA HIS A 37 -3.14 -27.30 -1.26
C HIS A 37 -2.83 -27.18 -2.75
N GLY A 38 -1.59 -27.46 -3.16
CA GLY A 38 -1.15 -27.33 -4.56
C GLY A 38 -1.21 -25.88 -5.06
N THR A 39 -1.40 -25.74 -6.36
CA THR A 39 -1.50 -24.45 -7.04
C THR A 39 -2.71 -23.66 -6.56
N ASN A 40 -2.50 -22.41 -6.16
CA ASN A 40 -3.55 -21.49 -5.74
C ASN A 40 -3.39 -20.13 -6.42
N VAL A 41 -4.51 -19.50 -6.74
CA VAL A 41 -4.55 -18.10 -7.18
C VAL A 41 -4.91 -17.22 -6.00
N VAL A 42 -4.12 -16.18 -5.78
CA VAL A 42 -4.31 -15.17 -4.73
C VAL A 42 -4.47 -13.81 -5.40
N ASP A 43 -5.59 -13.19 -5.17
CA ASP A 43 -5.89 -11.83 -5.61
C ASP A 43 -5.83 -10.89 -4.40
N LEU A 44 -4.89 -9.92 -4.42
CA LEU A 44 -4.77 -8.95 -3.34
C LEU A 44 -5.81 -7.85 -3.52
N GLN A 45 -6.74 -7.74 -2.59
CA GLN A 45 -7.75 -6.67 -2.57
C GLN A 45 -7.18 -5.28 -2.25
N ASN A 46 -5.93 -5.23 -1.83
CA ASN A 46 -5.28 -4.01 -1.40
C ASN A 46 -5.20 -2.97 -2.51
N LEU A 47 -5.42 -1.72 -2.15
CA LEU A 47 -5.30 -0.60 -3.05
C LEU A 47 -3.82 -0.33 -3.39
N LYS A 48 -3.55 0.28 -4.53
CA LYS A 48 -2.19 0.50 -5.02
C LYS A 48 -1.32 1.24 -4.02
N PHE A 49 -1.86 2.22 -3.31
CA PHE A 49 -1.11 2.95 -2.29
C PHE A 49 -0.74 2.07 -1.09
N GLU A 50 -1.60 1.13 -0.70
CA GLU A 50 -1.31 0.18 0.38
C GLU A 50 -0.16 -0.75 -0.02
N LEU A 51 -0.22 -1.31 -1.25
CA LEU A 51 0.83 -2.18 -1.79
C LEU A 51 2.19 -1.46 -1.90
N LEU A 52 2.20 -0.21 -2.33
CA LEU A 52 3.42 0.60 -2.41
C LEU A 52 3.98 0.93 -1.02
N PHE A 53 3.13 1.20 -0.03
CA PHE A 53 3.59 1.45 1.33
C PHE A 53 4.25 0.20 1.93
N GLU A 54 3.63 -0.95 1.74
CA GLU A 54 4.17 -2.25 2.18
C GLU A 54 5.51 -2.53 1.52
N SER A 55 5.61 -2.31 0.20
CA SER A 55 6.87 -2.44 -0.53
C SER A 55 7.96 -1.54 0.04
N GLY A 56 7.60 -0.30 0.40
CA GLY A 56 8.52 0.64 1.05
C GLY A 56 9.03 0.12 2.39
N ALA A 57 8.15 -0.44 3.23
CA ALA A 57 8.51 -1.05 4.50
C ALA A 57 9.46 -2.24 4.32
N LEU A 58 9.16 -3.12 3.34
CA LEU A 58 10.02 -4.25 2.98
C LEU A 58 11.40 -3.82 2.50
N ALA A 59 11.47 -2.79 1.66
CA ALA A 59 12.74 -2.24 1.17
C ALA A 59 13.58 -1.66 2.31
N ILE A 60 12.96 -0.91 3.24
CA ILE A 60 13.67 -0.39 4.42
C ILE A 60 14.19 -1.52 5.29
N ALA A 61 13.39 -2.56 5.52
CA ALA A 61 13.79 -3.72 6.32
C ALA A 61 14.96 -4.49 5.70
N ASP A 62 15.09 -4.45 4.37
CA ASP A 62 16.16 -5.09 3.57
C ASP A 62 17.35 -4.14 3.28
N ASP A 63 17.53 -3.11 4.11
CA ASP A 63 18.59 -2.08 4.00
C ASP A 63 18.56 -1.23 2.71
N ARG A 64 17.53 -1.35 1.88
CA ARG A 64 17.31 -0.57 0.66
C ARG A 64 16.50 0.69 0.95
N THR A 65 17.03 1.52 1.85
CA THR A 65 16.32 2.67 2.43
C THR A 65 15.91 3.72 1.40
N ARG A 66 16.75 3.94 0.37
CA ARG A 66 16.43 4.87 -0.72
C ARG A 66 15.20 4.39 -1.50
N GLU A 67 15.14 3.11 -1.87
CA GLU A 67 13.98 2.53 -2.56
C GLU A 67 12.73 2.60 -1.68
N GLY A 68 12.88 2.30 -0.38
CA GLY A 68 11.78 2.39 0.56
C GLY A 68 11.16 3.79 0.64
N VAL A 69 11.99 4.83 0.64
CA VAL A 69 11.51 6.23 0.61
C VAL A 69 10.80 6.55 -0.71
N LEU A 70 11.28 6.05 -1.85
CA LEU A 70 10.64 6.23 -3.15
C LEU A 70 9.26 5.57 -3.19
N ASP A 71 9.15 4.34 -2.70
CA ASP A 71 7.90 3.58 -2.67
C ASP A 71 6.86 4.23 -1.74
N ILE A 72 7.28 4.69 -0.53
CA ILE A 72 6.39 5.44 0.38
C ILE A 72 5.95 6.76 -0.26
N GLY A 73 6.82 7.43 -1.01
CA GLY A 73 6.46 8.64 -1.75
C GLY A 73 5.41 8.37 -2.82
N ALA A 74 5.60 7.32 -3.61
CA ALA A 74 4.63 6.89 -4.62
C ALA A 74 3.30 6.43 -3.97
N SER A 75 3.37 5.79 -2.80
CA SER A 75 2.20 5.44 -1.99
C SER A 75 1.38 6.68 -1.63
N LEU A 76 2.02 7.72 -1.10
CA LEU A 76 1.34 8.96 -0.75
C LEU A 76 0.66 9.61 -1.96
N GLU A 77 1.33 9.67 -3.11
CA GLU A 77 0.74 10.21 -4.35
C GLU A 77 -0.50 9.42 -4.79
N ARG A 78 -0.45 8.08 -4.74
CA ARG A 78 -1.62 7.22 -5.06
C ARG A 78 -2.72 7.33 -4.02
N PHE A 79 -2.39 7.60 -2.77
CA PHE A 79 -3.37 7.87 -1.72
C PHE A 79 -4.10 9.20 -1.95
N LEU A 80 -3.41 10.26 -2.36
CA LEU A 80 -4.06 11.54 -2.69
C LEU A 80 -5.04 11.40 -3.86
N GLU A 81 -4.67 10.60 -4.89
CA GLU A 81 -5.59 10.24 -5.97
C GLU A 81 -6.84 9.52 -5.44
N PHE A 82 -6.63 8.52 -4.58
CA PHE A 82 -7.74 7.78 -3.96
C PHE A 82 -8.64 8.69 -3.11
N TYR A 83 -8.05 9.58 -2.31
CA TYR A 83 -8.81 10.55 -1.52
C TYR A 83 -9.75 11.39 -2.40
N LEU A 84 -9.22 11.94 -3.50
CA LEU A 84 -10.02 12.71 -4.46
C LEU A 84 -11.11 11.86 -5.14
N ASP A 85 -10.81 10.59 -5.44
CA ASP A 85 -11.80 9.67 -6.00
C ASP A 85 -12.92 9.34 -5.01
N VAL A 86 -12.63 9.23 -3.70
CA VAL A 86 -13.64 9.09 -2.65
C VAL A 86 -14.58 10.31 -2.62
N ILE A 87 -14.02 11.53 -2.63
CA ILE A 87 -14.84 12.76 -2.66
C ILE A 87 -15.67 12.82 -3.94
N ARG A 88 -15.07 12.50 -5.10
CA ARG A 88 -15.78 12.41 -6.38
C ARG A 88 -16.97 11.45 -6.30
N CYS A 89 -16.75 10.23 -5.78
CA CYS A 89 -17.83 9.25 -5.61
C CYS A 89 -18.93 9.78 -4.69
N ALA A 90 -18.56 10.38 -3.56
CA ALA A 90 -19.52 10.95 -2.61
C ALA A 90 -20.33 12.10 -3.23
N ARG A 91 -19.76 12.88 -4.12
CA ARG A 91 -20.38 13.99 -4.85
C ARG A 91 -21.02 13.58 -6.19
N GLN A 92 -21.00 12.28 -6.52
CA GLN A 92 -21.58 11.71 -7.75
C GLN A 92 -21.04 12.37 -9.05
N VAL A 93 -19.78 12.81 -9.03
CA VAL A 93 -19.13 13.33 -10.24
C VAL A 93 -18.80 12.15 -11.18
N PRO A 94 -19.18 12.23 -12.48
CA PRO A 94 -18.96 11.14 -13.45
C PRO A 94 -17.48 10.78 -13.64
N ASP A 95 -17.21 9.50 -13.90
CA ASP A 95 -15.85 8.95 -14.05
C ASP A 95 -15.06 9.63 -15.16
N ASP A 96 -15.70 9.89 -16.29
CA ASP A 96 -15.06 10.54 -17.45
C ASP A 96 -14.68 12.00 -17.16
N VAL A 97 -15.49 12.70 -16.33
CA VAL A 97 -15.19 14.07 -15.88
C VAL A 97 -13.96 14.05 -14.96
N PHE A 98 -13.94 13.12 -14.01
CA PHE A 98 -12.79 12.98 -13.11
C PHE A 98 -11.52 12.55 -13.87
N ALA A 99 -11.63 11.64 -14.82
CA ALA A 99 -10.49 11.21 -15.63
C ALA A 99 -9.89 12.37 -16.44
N ARG A 100 -10.72 13.25 -17.03
CA ARG A 100 -10.25 14.47 -17.70
C ARG A 100 -9.57 15.44 -16.74
N PHE A 101 -10.12 15.64 -15.55
CA PHE A 101 -9.53 16.46 -14.50
C PHE A 101 -8.18 15.90 -14.05
N TRP A 102 -8.09 14.58 -13.82
CA TRP A 102 -6.89 13.93 -13.28
C TRP A 102 -5.74 13.80 -14.27
N LYS A 103 -6.06 13.66 -15.57
CA LYS A 103 -5.08 13.45 -16.64
C LYS A 103 -3.88 14.42 -16.63
N PRO A 104 -4.03 15.75 -16.48
CA PRO A 104 -2.90 16.69 -16.43
C PRO A 104 -2.15 16.70 -15.09
N MET A 105 -2.64 16.01 -14.07
CA MET A 105 -2.07 16.02 -12.71
C MET A 105 -1.33 14.73 -12.37
N LYS A 106 -1.71 13.61 -12.97
CA LYS A 106 -1.28 12.26 -12.57
C LYS A 106 0.23 12.03 -12.49
N ASN A 107 1.03 12.83 -13.18
CA ASN A 107 2.49 12.72 -13.23
C ASN A 107 3.22 13.88 -12.49
N LEU A 108 2.50 14.75 -11.80
CA LEU A 108 3.04 15.96 -11.17
C LEU A 108 2.61 16.01 -9.70
N SER A 109 3.49 15.59 -8.81
CA SER A 109 3.20 15.47 -7.37
C SER A 109 2.69 16.77 -6.75
N GLU A 110 3.24 17.92 -7.13
CA GLU A 110 2.80 19.23 -6.61
C GLU A 110 1.37 19.56 -7.03
N ARG A 111 0.96 19.21 -8.26
CA ARG A 111 -0.42 19.40 -8.71
C ARG A 111 -1.38 18.45 -7.99
N GLN A 112 -0.96 17.22 -7.72
CA GLN A 112 -1.76 16.26 -6.94
C GLN A 112 -1.97 16.78 -5.50
N GLN A 113 -0.90 17.29 -4.88
CA GLN A 113 -0.97 17.89 -3.55
C GLN A 113 -1.87 19.14 -3.52
N GLY A 114 -1.77 20.00 -4.53
CA GLY A 114 -2.63 21.19 -4.68
C GLY A 114 -4.10 20.83 -4.85
N ALA A 115 -4.40 19.85 -5.70
CA ALA A 115 -5.78 19.37 -5.90
C ALA A 115 -6.35 18.76 -4.61
N PHE A 116 -5.57 17.93 -3.89
CA PHE A 116 -5.95 17.39 -2.60
C PHE A 116 -6.18 18.52 -1.57
N ALA A 117 -5.26 19.48 -1.46
CA ALA A 117 -5.38 20.57 -0.48
C ALA A 117 -6.64 21.41 -0.73
N ALA A 118 -6.97 21.71 -1.99
CA ALA A 118 -8.18 22.43 -2.35
C ALA A 118 -9.45 21.61 -2.01
N ALA A 119 -9.49 20.32 -2.35
CA ALA A 119 -10.61 19.46 -2.01
C ALA A 119 -10.79 19.32 -0.49
N TYR A 120 -9.70 19.10 0.24
CA TYR A 120 -9.72 18.99 1.70
C TYR A 120 -10.24 20.27 2.35
N LEU A 121 -9.78 21.44 1.91
CA LEU A 121 -10.24 22.72 2.41
C LEU A 121 -11.76 22.90 2.19
N ILE A 122 -12.27 22.53 1.01
CA ILE A 122 -13.68 22.65 0.67
C ILE A 122 -14.54 21.70 1.53
N GLU A 123 -14.04 20.48 1.77
CA GLU A 123 -14.78 19.46 2.54
C GLU A 123 -14.75 19.72 4.06
N THR A 124 -13.67 20.29 4.59
CA THR A 124 -13.47 20.40 6.04
C THR A 124 -13.49 21.83 6.58
N GLY A 125 -13.37 22.84 5.70
CA GLY A 125 -13.18 24.25 6.09
C GLY A 125 -11.79 24.54 6.68
N GLN A 126 -10.84 23.59 6.64
CA GLN A 126 -9.50 23.73 7.23
C GLN A 126 -8.41 23.34 6.22
N PRO A 127 -7.23 23.94 6.27
CA PRO A 127 -6.11 23.50 5.46
C PRO A 127 -5.60 22.13 5.95
N PRO A 128 -5.14 21.24 5.04
CA PRO A 128 -4.59 19.95 5.45
C PRO A 128 -3.25 20.13 6.16
N ALA A 129 -3.04 19.41 7.28
CA ALA A 129 -1.74 19.33 7.93
C ALA A 129 -0.82 18.34 7.18
N TYR A 130 -0.31 18.78 6.03
CA TYR A 130 0.54 17.95 5.18
C TYR A 130 1.91 17.70 5.83
N PRO A 131 2.54 16.52 5.69
CA PRO A 131 3.85 16.23 6.29
C PRO A 131 4.99 16.92 5.51
N THR A 132 5.23 18.22 5.81
CA THR A 132 6.23 19.04 5.11
C THR A 132 7.64 18.50 5.22
N ARG A 133 8.02 17.96 6.39
CA ARG A 133 9.33 17.35 6.63
C ARG A 133 9.56 16.12 5.73
N TRP A 134 8.51 15.38 5.42
CA TRP A 134 8.56 14.28 4.45
C TRP A 134 8.92 14.79 3.06
N THR A 135 8.26 15.86 2.60
CA THR A 135 8.51 16.42 1.27
C THR A 135 9.96 16.85 1.09
N GLU A 136 10.51 17.57 2.06
CA GLU A 136 11.92 18.01 2.05
C GLU A 136 12.87 16.80 2.06
N PHE A 137 12.60 15.82 2.92
CA PHE A 137 13.39 14.60 3.03
C PHE A 137 13.37 13.78 1.73
N ARG A 138 12.19 13.54 1.17
CA ARG A 138 12.01 12.82 -0.09
C ARG A 138 12.73 13.53 -1.24
N ASN A 139 12.66 14.85 -1.31
CA ASN A 139 13.32 15.61 -2.36
C ASN A 139 14.86 15.50 -2.28
N ARG A 140 15.42 15.44 -1.08
CA ARG A 140 16.86 15.14 -0.90
C ARG A 140 17.23 13.76 -1.43
N VAL A 141 16.43 12.75 -1.12
CA VAL A 141 16.64 11.37 -1.57
C VAL A 141 16.54 11.25 -3.09
N VAL A 142 15.53 11.89 -3.69
CA VAL A 142 15.24 11.79 -5.14
C VAL A 142 16.25 12.61 -5.95
N HIS A 143 16.43 13.88 -5.61
CA HIS A 143 17.13 14.85 -6.46
C HIS A 143 18.58 15.09 -6.08
N GLN A 144 18.97 14.82 -4.82
CA GLN A 144 20.33 15.07 -4.35
C GLN A 144 21.12 13.79 -4.09
N GLY A 145 20.54 12.60 -4.38
CA GLY A 145 21.21 11.32 -4.17
C GLY A 145 21.47 10.97 -2.71
N TYR A 146 20.74 11.60 -1.78
CA TYR A 146 20.87 11.32 -0.36
C TYR A 146 20.45 9.87 -0.04
N ILE A 147 21.28 9.17 0.75
CA ILE A 147 21.03 7.80 1.22
C ILE A 147 20.68 7.89 2.71
N PRO A 148 19.41 7.68 3.09
CA PRO A 148 19.01 7.78 4.49
C PRO A 148 19.42 6.55 5.29
N SER A 149 19.61 6.72 6.61
CA SER A 149 19.66 5.59 7.53
C SER A 149 18.28 4.93 7.67
N ILE A 150 18.23 3.70 8.19
CA ILE A 150 16.98 3.00 8.48
C ILE A 150 16.09 3.84 9.41
N ASP A 151 16.66 4.37 10.49
CA ASP A 151 15.92 5.19 11.44
C ASP A 151 15.30 6.44 10.78
N GLN A 152 16.05 7.12 9.93
CA GLN A 152 15.55 8.28 9.19
C GLN A 152 14.42 7.90 8.23
N ALA A 153 14.55 6.79 7.50
CA ALA A 153 13.53 6.31 6.58
C ALA A 153 12.26 5.88 7.33
N VAL A 154 12.42 5.20 8.47
CA VAL A 154 11.30 4.77 9.33
C VAL A 154 10.59 5.97 9.94
N ASP A 155 11.30 6.93 10.54
CA ASP A 155 10.68 8.09 11.19
C ASP A 155 9.90 8.95 10.19
N ARG A 156 10.48 9.20 9.02
CA ARG A 156 9.80 9.96 7.96
C ARG A 156 8.66 9.20 7.31
N GLY A 157 8.82 7.88 7.11
CA GLY A 157 7.73 7.02 6.63
C GLY A 157 6.57 6.94 7.62
N GLU A 158 6.85 6.95 8.92
CA GLU A 158 5.82 6.97 9.97
C GLU A 158 5.00 8.27 9.93
N GLU A 159 5.61 9.43 9.65
CA GLU A 159 4.87 10.69 9.48
C GLU A 159 3.84 10.57 8.32
N VAL A 160 4.23 9.95 7.21
CA VAL A 160 3.33 9.69 6.07
C VAL A 160 2.22 8.72 6.48
N ARG A 161 2.56 7.62 7.16
CA ARG A 161 1.60 6.63 7.61
C ARG A 161 0.52 7.26 8.51
N GLN A 162 0.94 8.05 9.48
CA GLN A 162 0.02 8.73 10.41
C GLN A 162 -0.86 9.75 9.69
N PHE A 163 -0.31 10.49 8.73
CA PHE A 163 -1.08 11.41 7.89
C PHE A 163 -2.17 10.67 7.11
N MET A 164 -1.81 9.56 6.45
CA MET A 164 -2.77 8.77 5.67
C MET A 164 -3.86 8.14 6.57
N TYR A 165 -3.49 7.59 7.73
CA TYR A 165 -4.47 7.02 8.66
C TYR A 165 -5.47 8.06 9.18
N ARG A 166 -5.00 9.25 9.54
CA ARG A 166 -5.90 10.31 9.97
C ARG A 166 -6.93 10.64 8.89
N LEU A 167 -6.49 10.82 7.64
CA LEU A 167 -7.40 11.10 6.53
C LEU A 167 -8.35 9.94 6.23
N ILE A 168 -7.89 8.69 6.36
CA ILE A 168 -8.74 7.51 6.23
C ILE A 168 -9.83 7.49 7.31
N ASP A 169 -9.49 7.81 8.56
CA ASP A 169 -10.45 7.85 9.65
C ASP A 169 -11.47 8.99 9.46
N GLU A 170 -11.04 10.16 9.00
CA GLU A 170 -11.93 11.27 8.62
C GLU A 170 -12.87 10.86 7.47
N LEU A 171 -12.37 10.22 6.41
CA LEU A 171 -13.19 9.71 5.31
C LEU A 171 -14.18 8.64 5.77
N LYS A 172 -13.78 7.73 6.69
CA LYS A 172 -14.67 6.73 7.25
C LYS A 172 -15.83 7.34 8.05
N ALA A 173 -15.56 8.44 8.72
CA ALA A 173 -16.57 9.15 9.49
C ALA A 173 -17.58 9.91 8.60
N THR A 174 -17.11 10.46 7.47
CA THR A 174 -17.91 11.40 6.65
C THR A 174 -18.34 10.84 5.30
N HIS A 175 -17.54 9.96 4.67
CA HIS A 175 -17.69 9.53 3.28
C HIS A 175 -17.63 8.01 3.09
N LYS A 176 -18.11 7.23 4.05
CA LYS A 176 -18.06 5.76 4.01
C LYS A 176 -18.59 5.14 2.71
N PRO A 177 -19.76 5.55 2.14
CA PRO A 177 -20.20 5.04 0.84
C PRO A 177 -19.23 5.37 -0.29
N GLY A 178 -18.63 6.57 -0.30
CA GLY A 178 -17.64 6.98 -1.28
C GLY A 178 -16.38 6.11 -1.23
N ILE A 179 -15.93 5.71 -0.02
CA ILE A 179 -14.80 4.77 0.13
C ILE A 179 -15.11 3.44 -0.54
N HIS A 180 -16.30 2.87 -0.32
CA HIS A 180 -16.68 1.60 -0.94
C HIS A 180 -16.69 1.68 -2.46
N MET A 181 -17.29 2.74 -3.02
CA MET A 181 -17.36 2.94 -4.46
C MET A 181 -15.96 3.15 -5.06
N ALA A 182 -15.13 4.02 -4.49
CA ALA A 182 -13.79 4.27 -4.95
C ALA A 182 -12.91 3.00 -4.85
N SER A 183 -12.98 2.27 -3.73
CA SER A 183 -12.22 1.01 -3.56
C SER A 183 -12.60 -0.02 -4.60
N SER A 184 -13.90 -0.23 -4.84
CA SER A 184 -14.38 -1.13 -5.89
C SER A 184 -13.90 -0.71 -7.28
N HIS A 185 -13.97 0.59 -7.58
CA HIS A 185 -13.54 1.16 -8.84
C HIS A 185 -12.05 0.94 -9.10
N HIS A 186 -11.18 1.25 -8.11
CA HIS A 186 -9.74 1.00 -8.20
C HIS A 186 -9.42 -0.49 -8.32
N TYR A 187 -10.17 -1.35 -7.63
CA TYR A 187 -10.01 -2.79 -7.73
C TYR A 187 -10.36 -3.29 -9.13
N PHE A 188 -11.56 -2.97 -9.65
CA PHE A 188 -12.01 -3.46 -10.96
C PHE A 188 -11.19 -2.92 -12.13
N LYS A 189 -10.69 -1.69 -12.05
CA LYS A 189 -9.78 -1.14 -13.07
C LYS A 189 -8.47 -1.92 -13.23
N ARG A 190 -8.04 -2.60 -12.20
CA ARG A 190 -6.80 -3.38 -12.17
C ARG A 190 -6.95 -4.76 -12.79
N LEU A 191 -8.16 -5.30 -12.80
CA LEU A 191 -8.39 -6.64 -13.32
C LEU A 191 -8.12 -6.71 -14.82
N PRO A 192 -7.44 -7.77 -15.30
CA PRO A 192 -7.19 -7.96 -16.71
C PRO A 192 -8.51 -8.04 -17.49
N SER A 193 -8.53 -7.41 -18.67
CA SER A 193 -9.63 -7.57 -19.62
C SER A 193 -9.54 -8.95 -20.25
N GLY A 194 -10.29 -9.93 -19.74
CA GLY A 194 -10.27 -11.32 -20.23
C GLY A 194 -11.33 -12.18 -19.57
N PRO A 195 -11.44 -13.46 -19.95
CA PRO A 195 -12.35 -14.40 -19.27
C PRO A 195 -12.02 -14.44 -17.79
N PRO A 196 -13.03 -14.63 -16.90
CA PRO A 196 -12.82 -14.62 -15.47
C PRO A 196 -11.74 -15.67 -15.12
N GLN A 197 -10.68 -15.18 -14.46
CA GLN A 197 -9.67 -16.04 -13.86
C GLN A 197 -10.37 -17.00 -12.89
N PRO A 198 -9.88 -18.25 -12.72
CA PRO A 198 -10.44 -19.14 -11.71
C PRO A 198 -10.49 -18.38 -10.39
N ALA A 199 -11.64 -18.46 -9.72
CA ALA A 199 -11.94 -17.71 -8.52
C ALA A 199 -10.80 -17.84 -7.50
N GLY A 200 -9.90 -16.87 -7.51
CA GLY A 200 -8.91 -16.69 -6.47
C GLY A 200 -9.61 -16.16 -5.23
N ALA A 201 -9.18 -16.60 -4.06
CA ALA A 201 -9.70 -15.95 -2.86
C ALA A 201 -9.09 -14.57 -2.74
N LEU A 202 -9.97 -13.64 -2.50
CA LEU A 202 -9.64 -12.27 -2.15
C LEU A 202 -8.93 -12.28 -0.79
N VAL A 203 -7.65 -11.90 -0.76
CA VAL A 203 -6.85 -11.91 0.46
C VAL A 203 -6.26 -10.52 0.69
N SER A 204 -6.42 -10.01 1.89
CA SER A 204 -5.62 -8.88 2.36
C SER A 204 -4.39 -9.44 3.06
N ALA A 205 -3.21 -9.20 2.49
CA ALA A 205 -1.93 -9.69 3.03
C ALA A 205 -1.15 -8.62 3.79
N LEU A 206 -1.61 -7.36 3.78
CA LEU A 206 -0.84 -6.23 4.26
C LEU A 206 -1.01 -5.99 5.77
N GLN A 207 0.09 -5.65 6.43
CA GLN A 207 0.15 -5.43 7.86
C GLN A 207 0.33 -3.96 8.26
N THR A 208 0.78 -3.09 7.36
CA THR A 208 1.12 -1.69 7.68
C THR A 208 0.01 -0.69 7.40
N LEU A 209 -0.69 -0.83 6.28
CA LEU A 209 -1.76 0.07 5.86
C LEU A 209 -2.88 -0.75 5.24
N THR A 210 -4.01 -0.85 5.90
CA THR A 210 -5.19 -1.52 5.36
C THR A 210 -6.42 -0.63 5.52
N LEU A 211 -7.01 -0.22 4.39
CA LEU A 211 -8.38 0.31 4.34
C LEU A 211 -9.42 -0.80 4.42
N VAL A 212 -9.09 -1.96 3.88
CA VAL A 212 -9.99 -3.09 3.61
C VAL A 212 -10.61 -3.71 4.85
N GLN A 213 -10.18 -3.32 6.03
CA GLN A 213 -10.87 -3.71 7.26
C GLN A 213 -12.23 -3.04 7.49
N VAL A 214 -12.86 -2.67 6.41
CA VAL A 214 -14.29 -2.32 6.42
C VAL A 214 -15.14 -3.53 6.86
N TRP A 215 -14.63 -4.76 6.78
CA TRP A 215 -15.34 -6.02 7.00
C TRP A 215 -14.97 -6.76 8.30
N GLY A 216 -14.46 -6.08 9.30
CA GLY A 216 -14.66 -6.57 10.65
C GLY A 216 -13.54 -7.28 11.38
N ALA A 217 -12.27 -7.09 11.09
CA ALA A 217 -11.21 -7.46 12.04
C ALA A 217 -10.41 -6.22 12.42
N VAL A 218 -10.22 -5.98 13.71
CA VAL A 218 -9.31 -4.95 14.23
C VAL A 218 -7.92 -5.31 13.77
N SER A 219 -7.41 -4.68 12.72
CA SER A 219 -5.99 -4.77 12.45
C SER A 219 -5.28 -4.08 13.58
N LEU A 220 -4.34 -4.76 14.13
CA LEU A 220 -3.31 -4.15 14.92
C LEU A 220 -2.59 -3.17 13.98
N ARG A 221 -2.88 -1.88 14.08
CA ARG A 221 -2.20 -0.79 13.36
C ARG A 221 -0.79 -0.67 13.94
N LYS A 222 0.08 -1.62 13.57
CA LYS A 222 1.49 -1.57 13.99
C LYS A 222 2.13 -0.30 13.47
N GLY A 223 2.97 0.32 14.27
CA GLY A 223 3.85 1.39 13.83
C GLY A 223 4.84 0.88 12.78
N LEU A 224 5.28 1.74 11.86
CA LEU A 224 6.25 1.35 10.83
C LEU A 224 7.55 0.82 11.46
N ARG A 225 8.01 1.41 12.56
CA ARG A 225 9.21 0.99 13.28
C ARG A 225 9.09 -0.44 13.80
N GLU A 226 7.98 -0.77 14.44
CA GLU A 226 7.71 -2.12 14.94
C GLU A 226 7.66 -3.13 13.80
N TYR A 227 6.95 -2.78 12.73
CA TYR A 227 6.82 -3.66 11.58
C TYR A 227 8.16 -3.91 10.87
N VAL A 228 8.96 -2.87 10.62
CA VAL A 228 10.30 -3.01 10.05
C VAL A 228 11.20 -3.87 10.94
N ALA A 229 11.12 -3.72 12.27
CA ALA A 229 11.89 -4.54 13.19
C ALA A 229 11.50 -6.04 13.12
N GLU A 230 10.21 -6.34 12.98
CA GLU A 230 9.73 -7.72 12.77
C GLU A 230 10.20 -8.30 11.43
N LEU A 231 10.11 -7.51 10.35
CA LEU A 231 10.61 -7.93 9.03
C LEU A 231 12.10 -8.23 9.06
N ARG A 232 12.90 -7.41 9.74
CA ARG A 232 14.35 -7.65 9.88
C ARG A 232 14.64 -8.93 10.65
N LYS A 233 13.89 -9.24 11.70
CA LYS A 233 14.00 -10.55 12.39
C LYS A 233 13.68 -11.69 11.44
N TYR A 234 12.63 -11.54 10.64
CA TYR A 234 12.28 -12.55 9.64
C TYR A 234 13.38 -12.72 8.58
N PHE A 235 13.98 -11.64 8.08
CA PHE A 235 15.06 -11.69 7.08
C PHE A 235 16.39 -12.24 7.63
N ASN A 236 16.61 -12.21 8.93
CA ASN A 236 17.77 -12.87 9.53
C ASN A 236 17.71 -14.40 9.41
N THR A 237 16.53 -14.98 9.28
CA THR A 237 16.32 -16.42 9.15
C THR A 237 15.90 -16.86 7.75
N ASN A 238 15.36 -15.94 6.95
CA ASN A 238 14.80 -16.21 5.64
C ASN A 238 15.34 -15.22 4.60
N CYS A 239 15.45 -15.69 3.37
CA CYS A 239 15.85 -14.83 2.25
C CYS A 239 14.80 -13.72 2.02
N SER A 240 15.20 -12.46 2.04
CA SER A 240 14.33 -11.31 1.78
C SER A 240 13.74 -11.32 0.36
N GLN A 241 14.36 -12.08 -0.55
CA GLN A 241 13.99 -12.12 -1.95
C GLN A 241 12.96 -13.20 -2.29
N CYS A 242 12.97 -14.33 -1.61
CA CYS A 242 12.08 -15.46 -1.90
C CYS A 242 11.35 -16.01 -0.67
N GLY A 243 11.63 -15.50 0.53
CA GLY A 243 11.01 -15.94 1.78
C GLY A 243 11.43 -17.33 2.25
N ARG A 244 12.31 -18.02 1.53
CA ARG A 244 12.79 -19.35 1.93
C ARG A 244 13.80 -19.24 3.07
N PRO A 245 13.87 -20.23 3.99
CA PRO A 245 14.91 -20.28 5.00
C PRO A 245 16.31 -20.18 4.37
N HIS A 246 17.21 -19.48 5.01
CA HIS A 246 18.62 -19.50 4.60
C HIS A 246 19.13 -20.95 4.69
N SER A 247 19.79 -21.42 3.64
CA SER A 247 20.55 -22.67 3.76
C SER A 247 21.56 -22.51 4.90
N PRO A 248 21.74 -23.53 5.78
CA PRO A 248 22.80 -23.49 6.76
C PRO A 248 24.10 -23.24 6.00
N ARG A 249 24.77 -22.10 6.27
CA ARG A 249 26.11 -21.88 5.74
C ARG A 249 26.96 -22.96 6.38
N TYR A 250 27.56 -23.79 5.57
CA TYR A 250 28.61 -24.68 6.06
C TYR A 250 29.68 -23.81 6.72
N THR A 251 29.71 -23.85 8.05
CA THR A 251 30.78 -23.29 8.88
C THR A 251 32.00 -24.17 8.77
#